data_bebab93a212443133f5c3c394dcb51fb
#
_entry.id   bebab93a212443133f5c3c394dcb51fb
#
_cell.length_a   1.000
_cell.length_b   1.000
_cell.length_c   1.000
_cell.angle_alpha   90.00
_cell.angle_beta   90.00
_cell.angle_gamma   90.00
#
_symmetry.space_group_name_H-M   'P 1'
#
loop_
_entity.id
_entity.type
_entity.pdbx_description
1 polymer ?
#
loop_
_entity_poly.entity_id
_entity_poly.type
_entity_poly.pdbx_seq_one_letter_code
_entity_poly.pdbx_strand_id
1 'polypeptide(L)'
;LLYSNKVTTFVCSNRKDAIEKIIENENPDLIILDDGLQDNSIYKTKCVITINGRRGFGNKFLLPAGPLRERVLPVLQKDYIFLIIGNDNTKISSNFKNSFFKADIVSEIDGNDRSIIAFSGIADNDNFFKTLENYRFTLTKKFSYPDHYNYSSSEIENIINEANKNNNEIYTTSKD
;
A
#
# COMPACT_ATOMS: atom_id res chain seq x y z
N LEU A 1 11.62 -6.73 4.98
CA LEU A 1 10.20 -7.11 4.92
C LEU A 1 9.42 -6.29 5.94
N LEU A 2 8.42 -5.49 5.48
CA LEU A 2 7.66 -4.55 6.33
C LEU A 2 6.91 -5.22 7.49
N TYR A 3 6.56 -6.50 7.34
CA TYR A 3 5.76 -7.23 8.33
C TYR A 3 6.57 -8.09 9.29
N SER A 4 7.84 -8.36 9.01
CA SER A 4 8.65 -9.30 9.80
C SER A 4 8.83 -8.91 11.27
N ASN A 5 8.67 -7.62 11.60
CA ASN A 5 8.74 -7.13 12.98
C ASN A 5 7.43 -7.29 13.76
N LYS A 6 6.34 -7.65 13.10
CA LYS A 6 5.00 -7.74 13.72
C LYS A 6 4.44 -9.16 13.71
N VAL A 7 4.78 -9.94 12.70
CA VAL A 7 4.30 -11.32 12.53
C VAL A 7 5.40 -12.19 11.92
N THR A 8 5.38 -13.49 12.22
CA THR A 8 6.28 -14.47 11.59
C THR A 8 6.04 -14.41 10.07
N THR A 9 7.09 -14.12 9.30
CA THR A 9 7.00 -13.88 7.87
C THR A 9 7.92 -14.81 7.10
N PHE A 10 7.38 -15.50 6.10
CA PHE A 10 8.11 -16.39 5.21
C PHE A 10 8.13 -15.84 3.80
N VAL A 11 9.28 -15.97 3.13
CA VAL A 11 9.46 -15.59 1.72
C VAL A 11 9.91 -16.83 0.96
N CYS A 12 9.17 -17.20 -0.07
CA CYS A 12 9.47 -18.38 -0.88
C CYS A 12 8.98 -18.15 -2.32
N SER A 13 9.70 -18.69 -3.29
CA SER A 13 9.29 -18.68 -4.70
C SER A 13 8.09 -19.59 -4.98
N ASN A 14 7.94 -20.68 -4.22
CA ASN A 14 6.80 -21.60 -4.29
C ASN A 14 5.95 -21.47 -3.03
N ARG A 15 4.77 -20.89 -3.16
CA ARG A 15 3.87 -20.66 -2.01
C ARG A 15 3.33 -21.95 -1.40
N LYS A 16 3.10 -23.00 -2.20
CA LYS A 16 2.62 -24.29 -1.68
C LYS A 16 3.65 -24.90 -0.73
N ASP A 17 4.91 -24.97 -1.16
CA ASP A 17 6.00 -25.52 -0.33
C ASP A 17 6.20 -24.67 0.93
N ALA A 18 6.03 -23.34 0.82
CA ALA A 18 6.11 -22.46 1.97
C ALA A 18 5.01 -22.76 3.00
N ILE A 19 3.77 -22.95 2.56
CA ILE A 19 2.65 -23.24 3.44
C ILE A 19 2.83 -24.58 4.14
N GLU A 20 3.27 -25.63 3.43
CA GLU A 20 3.54 -26.94 4.01
C GLU A 20 4.58 -26.82 5.15
N LYS A 21 5.68 -26.13 4.90
CA LYS A 21 6.71 -25.88 5.93
C LYS A 21 6.21 -25.03 7.10
N ILE A 22 5.36 -24.02 6.83
CA ILE A 22 4.78 -23.19 7.89
C ILE A 22 3.88 -24.03 8.79
N ILE A 23 3.04 -24.89 8.22
CA ILE A 23 2.15 -25.76 8.98
C ILE A 23 2.97 -26.73 9.84
N GLU A 24 4.01 -27.35 9.27
CA GLU A 24 4.85 -28.31 9.96
C GLU A 24 5.64 -27.71 11.14
N ASN A 25 6.14 -26.48 10.98
CA ASN A 25 7.05 -25.90 11.95
C ASN A 25 6.38 -24.97 12.96
N GLU A 26 5.32 -24.25 12.54
CA GLU A 26 4.73 -23.17 13.34
C GLU A 26 3.32 -23.47 13.85
N ASN A 27 2.63 -24.46 13.25
CA ASN A 27 1.25 -24.82 13.55
C ASN A 27 0.32 -23.59 13.71
N PRO A 28 0.22 -22.69 12.73
CA PRO A 28 -0.46 -21.42 12.86
C PRO A 28 -1.99 -21.57 12.80
N ASP A 29 -2.71 -20.71 13.52
CA ASP A 29 -4.18 -20.60 13.40
C ASP A 29 -4.61 -19.98 12.08
N LEU A 30 -3.78 -19.09 11.50
CA LEU A 30 -4.06 -18.34 10.29
C LEU A 30 -2.80 -18.10 9.46
N ILE A 31 -2.90 -18.34 8.17
CA ILE A 31 -1.87 -17.97 7.18
C ILE A 31 -2.43 -16.90 6.26
N ILE A 32 -1.74 -15.75 6.20
CA ILE A 32 -2.09 -14.63 5.32
C ILE A 32 -1.14 -14.63 4.12
N LEU A 33 -1.70 -14.61 2.92
CA LEU A 33 -0.96 -14.51 1.67
C LEU A 33 -0.98 -13.07 1.17
N ASP A 34 0.17 -12.42 1.12
CA ASP A 34 0.31 -11.11 0.49
C ASP A 34 0.32 -11.28 -1.03
N ASP A 35 -0.54 -10.49 -1.72
CA ASP A 35 -0.75 -10.52 -3.18
C ASP A 35 -0.99 -11.95 -3.74
N GLY A 36 -1.80 -12.72 -3.03
CA GLY A 36 -2.03 -14.14 -3.33
C GLY A 36 -3.24 -14.45 -4.22
N LEU A 37 -3.99 -13.43 -4.70
CA LEU A 37 -5.27 -13.66 -5.38
C LEU A 37 -5.14 -14.52 -6.65
N GLN A 38 -4.16 -14.23 -7.48
CA GLN A 38 -3.94 -14.90 -8.78
C GLN A 38 -3.28 -16.27 -8.67
N ASP A 39 -2.77 -16.64 -7.49
CA ASP A 39 -2.16 -17.95 -7.28
C ASP A 39 -3.25 -19.02 -7.09
N ASN A 40 -3.46 -19.84 -8.11
CA ASN A 40 -4.43 -20.92 -8.09
C ASN A 40 -3.85 -22.28 -7.59
N SER A 41 -2.57 -22.32 -7.23
CA SER A 41 -1.94 -23.54 -6.67
C SER A 41 -2.38 -23.84 -5.24
N ILE A 42 -3.02 -22.86 -4.57
CA ILE A 42 -3.41 -22.90 -3.17
C ILE A 42 -4.90 -22.63 -3.04
N TYR A 43 -5.59 -23.48 -2.26
CA TYR A 43 -6.95 -23.17 -1.84
C TYR A 43 -6.95 -22.05 -0.78
N LYS A 44 -7.73 -21.01 -1.02
CA LYS A 44 -7.90 -19.90 -0.11
C LYS A 44 -9.30 -19.93 0.52
N THR A 45 -9.36 -20.02 1.84
CA THR A 45 -10.64 -20.03 2.58
C THR A 45 -11.42 -18.75 2.40
N LYS A 46 -10.71 -17.60 2.44
CA LYS A 46 -11.27 -16.25 2.19
C LYS A 46 -10.27 -15.40 1.43
N CYS A 47 -10.80 -14.49 0.62
CA CYS A 47 -10.00 -13.48 -0.07
C CYS A 47 -10.49 -12.10 0.33
N VAL A 48 -9.56 -11.21 0.67
CA VAL A 48 -9.83 -9.80 0.92
C VAL A 48 -9.25 -9.01 -0.25
N ILE A 49 -10.11 -8.30 -0.96
CA ILE A 49 -9.72 -7.44 -2.08
C ILE A 49 -9.66 -6.01 -1.58
N THR A 50 -8.46 -5.45 -1.53
CA THR A 50 -8.27 -4.05 -1.15
C THR A 50 -8.43 -3.13 -2.37
N ILE A 51 -9.18 -2.06 -2.19
CA ILE A 51 -9.46 -1.07 -3.23
C ILE A 51 -9.10 0.30 -2.69
N ASN A 52 -8.26 1.02 -3.41
CA ASN A 52 -8.03 2.43 -3.12
C ASN A 52 -9.30 3.23 -3.44
N GLY A 53 -9.96 3.79 -2.42
CA GLY A 53 -11.25 4.47 -2.57
C GLY A 53 -11.19 5.71 -3.47
N ARG A 54 -10.03 6.36 -3.59
CA ARG A 54 -9.83 7.52 -4.46
C ARG A 54 -9.72 7.12 -5.93
N ARG A 55 -8.97 6.04 -6.23
CA ARG A 55 -8.67 5.57 -7.60
C ARG A 55 -9.68 4.55 -8.11
N GLY A 56 -10.28 3.77 -7.21
CA GLY A 56 -11.17 2.67 -7.56
C GLY A 56 -10.49 1.64 -8.45
N PHE A 57 -11.14 1.32 -9.54
CA PHE A 57 -10.62 0.40 -10.56
C PHE A 57 -9.86 1.10 -11.69
N GLY A 58 -9.52 2.40 -11.53
CA GLY A 58 -8.85 3.19 -12.55
C GLY A 58 -9.65 3.28 -13.85
N ASN A 59 -8.98 3.14 -15.00
CA ASN A 59 -9.62 3.13 -16.32
C ASN A 59 -10.32 1.80 -16.67
N LYS A 60 -10.32 0.82 -15.77
CA LYS A 60 -10.93 -0.52 -15.90
C LYS A 60 -10.30 -1.43 -16.98
N PHE A 61 -9.18 -1.03 -17.56
CA PHE A 61 -8.45 -1.88 -18.49
C PHE A 61 -7.45 -2.78 -17.77
N LEU A 62 -7.14 -3.90 -18.41
CA LEU A 62 -6.10 -4.83 -17.95
C LEU A 62 -4.70 -4.30 -18.32
N LEU A 63 -3.70 -4.77 -17.61
CA LEU A 63 -2.30 -4.53 -17.97
C LEU A 63 -2.04 -4.96 -19.42
N PRO A 64 -1.24 -4.21 -20.20
CA PRO A 64 -0.53 -2.97 -19.84
C PRO A 64 -1.35 -1.69 -20.05
N ALA A 65 -2.58 -1.77 -20.59
CA ALA A 65 -3.42 -0.60 -20.92
C ALA A 65 -4.07 0.06 -19.68
N GLY A 66 -4.08 -0.62 -18.56
CA GLY A 66 -4.62 -0.13 -17.30
C GLY A 66 -4.05 -0.88 -16.08
N PRO A 67 -4.53 -0.57 -14.89
CA PRO A 67 -3.94 -1.08 -13.65
C PRO A 67 -4.42 -2.48 -13.25
N LEU A 68 -5.38 -3.07 -13.96
CA LEU A 68 -6.01 -4.31 -13.51
C LEU A 68 -5.25 -5.55 -13.98
N ARG A 69 -5.13 -6.55 -13.11
CA ARG A 69 -4.64 -7.89 -13.44
C ARG A 69 -5.76 -8.83 -13.92
N GLU A 70 -6.99 -8.56 -13.47
CA GLU A 70 -8.20 -9.33 -13.80
C GLU A 70 -9.36 -8.39 -14.10
N ARG A 71 -10.36 -8.89 -14.86
CA ARG A 71 -11.59 -8.14 -15.11
C ARG A 71 -12.38 -7.99 -13.82
N VAL A 72 -12.95 -6.79 -13.60
CA VAL A 72 -13.68 -6.44 -12.38
C VAL A 72 -14.91 -7.31 -12.15
N LEU A 73 -15.76 -7.49 -13.17
CA LEU A 73 -17.05 -8.19 -13.03
C LEU A 73 -16.91 -9.63 -12.52
N PRO A 74 -16.02 -10.50 -13.07
CA PRO A 74 -15.84 -11.84 -12.54
C PRO A 74 -15.35 -11.86 -11.09
N VAL A 75 -14.53 -10.90 -10.69
CA VAL A 75 -14.04 -10.77 -9.31
C VAL A 75 -15.18 -10.38 -8.38
N LEU A 76 -16.03 -9.44 -8.76
CA LEU A 76 -17.18 -9.00 -7.97
C LEU A 76 -18.30 -10.04 -7.85
N GLN A 77 -18.32 -11.07 -8.71
CA GLN A 77 -19.27 -12.18 -8.62
C GLN A 77 -18.86 -13.27 -7.63
N LYS A 78 -17.60 -13.23 -7.12
CA LYS A 78 -17.10 -14.17 -6.15
C LYS A 78 -17.44 -13.74 -4.72
N ASP A 79 -17.53 -14.71 -3.80
CA ASP A 79 -17.72 -14.45 -2.37
C ASP A 79 -16.42 -13.97 -1.71
N TYR A 80 -16.01 -12.77 -2.12
CA TYR A 80 -14.84 -12.08 -1.58
C TYR A 80 -15.26 -10.96 -0.64
N ILE A 81 -14.39 -10.65 0.30
CA ILE A 81 -14.51 -9.46 1.15
C ILE A 81 -13.85 -8.31 0.41
N PHE A 82 -14.55 -7.19 0.29
CA PHE A 82 -14.00 -5.98 -0.33
C PHE A 82 -13.72 -4.93 0.73
N LEU A 83 -12.48 -4.44 0.76
CA LEU A 83 -12.03 -3.42 1.71
C LEU A 83 -11.65 -2.16 0.94
N ILE A 84 -12.40 -1.08 1.15
CA ILE A 84 -12.11 0.22 0.56
C ILE A 84 -11.24 1.02 1.53
N ILE A 85 -10.05 1.40 1.06
CA ILE A 85 -9.11 2.20 1.85
C ILE A 85 -9.31 3.67 1.53
N GLY A 86 -9.64 4.45 2.56
CA GLY A 86 -9.95 5.87 2.46
C GLY A 86 -11.35 6.16 1.88
N ASN A 87 -11.57 7.39 1.44
CA ASN A 87 -12.87 7.83 0.93
C ASN A 87 -13.25 7.15 -0.39
N ASP A 88 -14.44 6.57 -0.47
CA ASP A 88 -15.01 5.97 -1.69
C ASP A 88 -15.51 7.06 -2.66
N ASN A 89 -14.58 7.77 -3.29
CA ASN A 89 -14.87 8.83 -4.25
C ASN A 89 -15.51 8.29 -5.54
N THR A 90 -15.33 7.01 -5.81
CA THR A 90 -15.82 6.34 -7.03
C THR A 90 -17.17 5.69 -6.83
N LYS A 91 -17.70 5.71 -5.59
CA LYS A 91 -18.98 5.11 -5.20
C LYS A 91 -19.08 3.63 -5.57
N ILE A 92 -17.99 2.90 -5.47
CA ILE A 92 -17.95 1.47 -5.81
C ILE A 92 -18.91 0.69 -4.92
N SER A 93 -18.91 0.99 -3.61
CA SER A 93 -19.75 0.29 -2.63
C SER A 93 -21.26 0.39 -2.93
N SER A 94 -21.71 1.46 -3.59
CA SER A 94 -23.12 1.65 -3.94
C SER A 94 -23.54 0.96 -5.25
N ASN A 95 -22.59 0.59 -6.09
CA ASN A 95 -22.85 0.03 -7.41
C ASN A 95 -22.90 -1.51 -7.44
N PHE A 96 -22.55 -2.17 -6.35
CA PHE A 96 -22.48 -3.63 -6.30
C PHE A 96 -23.11 -4.16 -5.00
N LYS A 97 -23.71 -5.35 -5.08
CA LYS A 97 -24.40 -6.01 -3.96
C LYS A 97 -23.46 -6.67 -2.94
N ASN A 98 -22.15 -6.64 -3.16
CA ASN A 98 -21.17 -7.28 -2.30
C ASN A 98 -21.04 -6.58 -0.96
N SER A 99 -20.54 -7.30 0.04
CA SER A 99 -20.19 -6.71 1.34
C SER A 99 -18.91 -5.90 1.20
N PHE A 100 -19.03 -4.58 1.31
CA PHE A 100 -17.90 -3.66 1.33
C PHE A 100 -17.66 -3.16 2.75
N PHE A 101 -16.42 -3.24 3.17
CA PHE A 101 -15.96 -2.63 4.41
C PHE A 101 -15.11 -1.41 4.06
N LYS A 102 -15.08 -0.44 4.97
CA LYS A 102 -14.23 0.75 4.85
C LYS A 102 -13.16 0.72 5.92
N ALA A 103 -11.98 1.15 5.57
CA ALA A 103 -10.89 1.38 6.49
C ALA A 103 -10.16 2.67 6.12
N ASP A 104 -9.66 3.35 7.13
CA ASP A 104 -8.82 4.51 6.97
C ASP A 104 -7.39 4.21 7.40
N ILE A 105 -6.45 4.87 6.77
CA ILE A 105 -5.05 4.86 7.23
C ILE A 105 -4.95 5.84 8.37
N VAL A 106 -4.62 5.34 9.55
CA VAL A 106 -4.40 6.16 10.74
C VAL A 106 -2.91 6.16 11.05
N SER A 107 -2.35 7.33 11.29
CA SER A 107 -0.98 7.50 11.80
C SER A 107 -1.03 7.86 13.28
N GLU A 108 -0.09 7.34 14.04
CA GLU A 108 0.13 7.73 15.44
C GLU A 108 0.94 9.04 15.55
N ILE A 109 1.40 9.58 14.42
CA ILE A 109 2.25 10.78 14.38
C ILE A 109 1.37 12.00 14.17
N ASP A 110 1.44 12.96 15.09
CA ASP A 110 0.91 14.31 14.94
C ASP A 110 2.06 15.26 14.54
N GLY A 111 1.85 16.01 13.46
CA GLY A 111 2.83 16.98 12.96
C GLY A 111 3.01 18.19 13.87
N ASN A 112 2.00 18.52 14.69
CA ASN A 112 2.01 19.72 15.56
C ASN A 112 2.43 20.99 14.80
N ASP A 113 2.00 21.12 13.55
CA ASP A 113 2.31 22.20 12.60
C ASP A 113 3.82 22.35 12.30
N ARG A 114 4.63 21.28 12.54
CA ARG A 114 6.07 21.31 12.22
C ARG A 114 6.30 21.41 10.72
N SER A 115 7.33 22.19 10.37
CA SER A 115 7.80 22.31 8.99
C SER A 115 8.77 21.19 8.66
N ILE A 116 8.51 20.48 7.57
CA ILE A 116 9.29 19.34 7.12
C ILE A 116 9.57 19.35 5.64
N ILE A 117 10.57 18.60 5.21
CA ILE A 117 10.78 18.20 3.82
C ILE A 117 10.32 16.73 3.69
N ALA A 118 9.61 16.42 2.62
CA ALA A 118 9.17 15.06 2.35
C ALA A 118 9.64 14.59 0.98
N PHE A 119 10.06 13.32 0.89
CA PHE A 119 10.36 12.66 -0.37
C PHE A 119 9.76 11.25 -0.42
N SER A 120 9.45 10.77 -1.61
CA SER A 120 9.03 9.39 -1.78
C SER A 120 9.16 8.88 -3.22
N GLY A 121 9.47 7.57 -3.35
CA GLY A 121 9.51 6.80 -4.58
C GLY A 121 8.46 5.70 -4.60
N ILE A 122 7.20 6.06 -4.41
CA ILE A 122 6.05 5.16 -4.41
C ILE A 122 5.06 5.51 -5.53
N ALA A 123 4.21 4.56 -5.88
CA ALA A 123 3.22 4.73 -6.96
C ALA A 123 2.23 5.90 -6.76
N ASP A 124 2.05 6.41 -5.53
CA ASP A 124 1.16 7.52 -5.21
C ASP A 124 1.82 8.52 -4.24
N ASN A 125 2.82 9.24 -4.73
CA ASN A 125 3.52 10.28 -3.99
C ASN A 125 2.56 11.37 -3.46
N ASP A 126 1.58 11.78 -4.26
CA ASP A 126 0.61 12.80 -3.87
C ASP A 126 -0.21 12.38 -2.66
N ASN A 127 -0.56 11.10 -2.57
CA ASN A 127 -1.30 10.59 -1.41
C ASN A 127 -0.44 10.59 -0.15
N PHE A 128 0.83 10.26 -0.26
CA PHE A 128 1.78 10.34 0.86
C PHE A 128 1.89 11.78 1.37
N PHE A 129 2.12 12.75 0.50
CA PHE A 129 2.22 14.16 0.89
C PHE A 129 0.93 14.68 1.52
N LYS A 130 -0.24 14.38 0.93
CA LYS A 130 -1.54 14.72 1.53
C LYS A 130 -1.75 14.08 2.90
N THR A 131 -1.26 12.86 3.09
CA THR A 131 -1.34 12.19 4.39
C THR A 131 -0.56 12.98 5.43
N LEU A 132 0.66 13.42 5.14
CA LEU A 132 1.46 14.25 6.04
C LEU A 132 0.76 15.59 6.34
N GLU A 133 0.19 16.24 5.33
CA GLU A 133 -0.57 17.50 5.51
C GLU A 133 -1.81 17.28 6.41
N ASN A 134 -2.53 16.17 6.24
CA ASN A 134 -3.67 15.81 7.10
C ASN A 134 -3.27 15.56 8.57
N TYR A 135 -2.02 15.14 8.80
CA TYR A 135 -1.44 14.99 10.13
C TYR A 135 -0.75 16.29 10.64
N ARG A 136 -1.12 17.43 10.06
CA ARG A 136 -0.69 18.76 10.50
C ARG A 136 0.81 19.00 10.34
N PHE A 137 1.45 18.39 9.33
CA PHE A 137 2.78 18.80 8.90
C PHE A 137 2.69 19.91 7.83
N THR A 138 3.57 20.87 7.92
CA THR A 138 3.78 21.88 6.87
C THR A 138 4.90 21.43 5.94
N LEU A 139 4.56 21.04 4.71
CA LEU A 139 5.55 20.59 3.73
C LEU A 139 6.22 21.77 3.05
N THR A 140 7.44 22.10 3.46
CA THR A 140 8.24 23.20 2.87
C THR A 140 8.79 22.82 1.50
N LYS A 141 9.09 21.53 1.29
CA LYS A 141 9.53 20.99 -0.01
C LYS A 141 9.10 19.54 -0.17
N LYS A 142 8.75 19.18 -1.41
CA LYS A 142 8.33 17.83 -1.80
C LYS A 142 9.23 17.35 -2.94
N PHE A 143 9.79 16.13 -2.79
CA PHE A 143 10.53 15.46 -3.85
C PHE A 143 9.78 14.20 -4.24
N SER A 144 9.32 14.11 -5.48
CA SER A 144 8.60 12.96 -6.03
C SER A 144 9.49 12.19 -6.97
N TYR A 145 9.61 10.90 -6.74
CA TYR A 145 10.37 9.98 -7.58
C TYR A 145 9.45 8.89 -8.12
N PRO A 146 9.84 8.19 -9.20
CA PRO A 146 9.13 7.01 -9.71
C PRO A 146 9.01 5.91 -8.66
N ASP A 147 8.03 5.01 -8.82
CA ASP A 147 7.87 3.86 -7.94
C ASP A 147 9.11 2.95 -7.97
N HIS A 148 9.54 2.49 -6.81
CA HIS A 148 10.78 1.70 -6.62
C HIS A 148 12.05 2.40 -7.10
N TYR A 149 12.14 3.70 -6.91
CA TYR A 149 13.29 4.49 -7.32
C TYR A 149 14.55 4.14 -6.52
N ASN A 150 15.68 4.02 -7.22
CA ASN A 150 16.99 3.86 -6.60
C ASN A 150 17.66 5.24 -6.50
N TYR A 151 17.73 5.77 -5.30
CA TYR A 151 18.30 7.10 -5.03
C TYR A 151 19.82 7.09 -5.19
N SER A 152 20.36 8.06 -5.90
CA SER A 152 21.80 8.32 -5.94
C SER A 152 22.25 9.06 -4.68
N SER A 153 23.54 8.91 -4.32
CA SER A 153 24.11 9.64 -3.18
C SER A 153 23.97 11.16 -3.33
N SER A 154 24.11 11.70 -4.54
CA SER A 154 23.97 13.11 -4.83
C SER A 154 22.54 13.63 -4.62
N GLU A 155 21.52 12.82 -4.92
CA GLU A 155 20.12 13.19 -4.68
C GLU A 155 19.81 13.21 -3.19
N ILE A 156 20.28 12.22 -2.44
CA ILE A 156 20.13 12.19 -0.98
C ILE A 156 20.86 13.38 -0.34
N GLU A 157 22.11 13.66 -0.75
CA GLU A 157 22.83 14.83 -0.27
C GLU A 157 22.09 16.14 -0.57
N ASN A 158 21.48 16.28 -1.74
CA ASN A 158 20.66 17.45 -2.07
C ASN A 158 19.46 17.61 -1.14
N ILE A 159 18.74 16.51 -0.85
CA ILE A 159 17.61 16.51 0.10
C ILE A 159 18.07 16.92 1.50
N ILE A 160 19.20 16.37 1.97
CA ILE A 160 19.78 16.70 3.28
C ILE A 160 20.19 18.18 3.34
N ASN A 161 20.86 18.68 2.29
CA ASN A 161 21.28 20.07 2.24
C ASN A 161 20.08 21.04 2.24
N GLU A 162 19.01 20.69 1.55
CA GLU A 162 17.78 21.49 1.58
C GLU A 162 17.11 21.48 2.96
N ALA A 163 17.13 20.35 3.65
CA ALA A 163 16.59 20.25 5.00
C ALA A 163 17.41 21.10 5.99
N ASN A 164 18.73 21.00 5.91
CA ASN A 164 19.65 21.75 6.80
C ASN A 164 19.53 23.27 6.64
N LYS A 165 19.28 23.79 5.42
CA LYS A 165 19.11 25.23 5.17
C LYS A 165 18.02 25.86 6.02
N ASN A 166 16.95 25.12 6.31
CA ASN A 166 15.77 25.62 7.01
C ASN A 166 15.56 24.92 8.36
N ASN A 167 16.51 24.11 8.80
CA ASN A 167 16.41 23.27 10.00
C ASN A 167 15.16 22.40 10.02
N ASN A 168 14.81 21.79 8.86
CA ASN A 168 13.66 20.95 8.70
C ASN A 168 14.02 19.48 8.91
N GLU A 169 13.10 18.71 9.51
CA GLU A 169 13.17 17.24 9.51
C GLU A 169 12.84 16.69 8.12
N ILE A 170 13.38 15.50 7.83
CA ILE A 170 13.12 14.79 6.57
C ILE A 170 12.18 13.61 6.84
N TYR A 171 11.12 13.50 6.06
CA TYR A 171 10.16 12.40 6.13
C TYR A 171 10.10 11.65 4.81
N THR A 172 10.06 10.33 4.90
CA THR A 172 9.89 9.44 3.75
C THR A 172 9.03 8.23 4.12
N THR A 173 8.78 7.35 3.17
CA THR A 173 8.03 6.12 3.42
C THR A 173 8.96 5.01 3.91
N SER A 174 8.40 3.97 4.53
CA SER A 174 9.17 2.81 4.99
C SER A 174 9.70 1.93 3.84
N LYS A 175 9.37 2.26 2.59
CA LYS A 175 9.87 1.58 1.39
C LYS A 175 11.11 2.25 0.81
N ASP A 176 11.30 3.53 1.10
CA ASP A 176 12.41 4.36 0.68
C ASP A 176 13.55 4.33 1.69
#